data_0dfb4ab5f172077b6a59edf773508929
#
_entry.id   0dfb4ab5f172077b6a59edf773508929
#
_cell.length_a   1.000
_cell.length_b   1.000
_cell.length_c   1.000
_cell.angle_alpha   90.00
_cell.angle_beta   90.00
_cell.angle_gamma   90.00
#
_symmetry.space_group_name_H-M   'P 1'
#
loop_
_entity.id
_entity.type
_entity.pdbx_description
1 polymer ?
#
loop_
_entity_poly.entity_id
_entity_poly.type
_entity_poly.pdbx_seq_one_letter_code
_entity_poly.pdbx_strand_id
1 'polypeptide(L)'
;MSRRGLLASARALVLILALVASAPRVAAAAEGQITFALNITLAPTWFDPAETPGVITPFLTLYALHDGLVKPMPGNAWAPSLAESWTMSKDGLVYEFVLRRGVRFHNGDVLTAEDVKFSFERYRGGGAASFKARVAAVEIVDAQRIRFRLKQPWPDFMTFYASPATSAAWIVPKKYVERVGDDGFKKAPIGAGPYRFVSFTPGIELVVEAFDGYWRTPPSVKRLVFKSVPDDSTRLVMLKRGETDIAAGFRGPNAEDVRRTPGLTLRVTLPTVSQWVVFTEQWDPKSPWADRRVRLAANLAIDRKAFSDAEFLGHGRPASSIIPRDFEFYWTPPEYPYDPGRARQLLAEAGYPKGFDAGELATDVTFAPESEAVINGLRGVGIRARLRPLERASFYKADQDKQFKNLVRVGSGAAGNAATRIEAFVISGGIRSYGGYPEIDALFRDQAVEMDRKRREALLHRIQQLMYERAMFAPIVEQAVLTGVGPRVAETPTITGHPFISPYEDLRLKAR
;
A
#
# COMPACT_ATOMS: atom_id res chain seq x y z
N MET A 1 -36.91 62.91 -12.72
CA MET A 1 -35.97 61.91 -12.12
C MET A 1 -34.90 61.58 -13.13
N SER A 2 -33.63 61.93 -12.84
CA SER A 2 -32.54 61.92 -13.79
C SER A 2 -31.92 60.51 -13.92
N ARG A 3 -31.47 60.12 -15.12
CA ARG A 3 -30.80 58.82 -15.42
C ARG A 3 -29.62 58.52 -14.50
N ARG A 4 -29.07 59.47 -13.75
CA ARG A 4 -27.95 59.24 -12.78
C ARG A 4 -28.39 58.57 -11.47
N GLY A 5 -29.65 58.73 -11.07
CA GLY A 5 -30.17 58.09 -9.84
C GLY A 5 -30.42 56.58 -10.00
N LEU A 6 -30.80 56.11 -11.20
CA LEU A 6 -31.04 54.70 -11.47
C LEU A 6 -29.73 53.85 -11.54
N LEU A 7 -28.65 54.45 -11.98
CA LEU A 7 -27.32 53.76 -12.06
C LEU A 7 -26.66 53.62 -10.69
N ALA A 8 -26.89 54.54 -9.77
CA ALA A 8 -26.38 54.47 -8.39
C ALA A 8 -27.08 53.38 -7.59
N SER A 9 -28.40 53.25 -7.77
CA SER A 9 -29.21 52.22 -7.08
C SER A 9 -28.90 50.79 -7.59
N ALA A 10 -28.62 50.65 -8.90
CA ALA A 10 -28.23 49.35 -9.46
C ALA A 10 -26.84 48.90 -8.99
N ARG A 11 -25.88 49.83 -8.81
CA ARG A 11 -24.54 49.52 -8.27
C ARG A 11 -24.56 49.15 -6.79
N ALA A 12 -25.40 49.79 -5.99
CA ALA A 12 -25.57 49.44 -4.58
C ALA A 12 -26.23 48.06 -4.41
N LEU A 13 -27.19 47.68 -5.28
CA LEU A 13 -27.84 46.37 -5.24
C LEU A 13 -26.90 45.23 -5.65
N VAL A 14 -26.01 45.46 -6.64
CA VAL A 14 -24.99 44.48 -7.07
C VAL A 14 -23.92 44.28 -6.00
N LEU A 15 -23.52 45.32 -5.27
CA LEU A 15 -22.55 45.21 -4.16
C LEU A 15 -23.14 44.45 -2.96
N ILE A 16 -24.42 44.61 -2.66
CA ILE A 16 -25.10 43.88 -1.57
C ILE A 16 -25.30 42.41 -1.95
N LEU A 17 -25.62 42.09 -3.21
CA LEU A 17 -25.66 40.66 -3.67
C LEU A 17 -24.29 40.01 -3.69
N ALA A 18 -23.23 40.75 -3.97
CA ALA A 18 -21.86 40.20 -3.92
C ALA A 18 -21.34 39.93 -2.49
N LEU A 19 -21.82 40.69 -1.50
CA LEU A 19 -21.47 40.45 -0.08
C LEU A 19 -22.23 39.27 0.54
N VAL A 20 -23.40 38.91 0.03
CA VAL A 20 -24.16 37.75 0.53
C VAL A 20 -23.61 36.44 0.00
N ALA A 21 -22.85 36.44 -1.10
CA ALA A 21 -22.23 35.23 -1.68
C ALA A 21 -20.95 34.76 -0.96
N SER A 22 -20.44 35.54 0.00
CA SER A 22 -19.18 35.21 0.72
C SER A 22 -19.37 34.89 2.20
N ALA A 23 -20.56 34.46 2.61
CA ALA A 23 -20.74 33.92 3.95
C ALA A 23 -19.84 32.67 4.09
N PRO A 24 -18.94 32.61 5.08
CA PRO A 24 -18.15 31.41 5.32
C PRO A 24 -19.11 30.24 5.53
N ARG A 25 -19.03 29.22 4.69
CA ARG A 25 -19.73 27.96 4.97
C ARG A 25 -19.20 27.47 6.31
N VAL A 26 -19.97 27.64 7.36
CA VAL A 26 -19.73 26.98 8.64
C VAL A 26 -19.73 25.49 8.31
N ALA A 27 -18.57 24.85 8.37
CA ALA A 27 -18.50 23.40 8.22
C ALA A 27 -19.41 22.81 9.30
N ALA A 28 -20.38 22.00 8.90
CA ALA A 28 -21.22 21.29 9.85
C ALA A 28 -20.30 20.48 10.77
N ALA A 29 -20.59 20.51 12.08
CA ALA A 29 -19.81 19.73 13.05
C ALA A 29 -19.82 18.26 12.66
N ALA A 30 -18.68 17.58 12.82
CA ALA A 30 -18.57 16.16 12.52
C ALA A 30 -19.52 15.34 13.40
N GLU A 31 -20.31 14.45 12.81
CA GLU A 31 -21.33 13.66 13.51
C GLU A 31 -21.20 12.16 13.21
N GLY A 32 -21.73 11.36 14.14
CA GLY A 32 -21.84 9.91 13.97
C GLY A 32 -20.52 9.17 14.00
N GLN A 33 -20.61 7.88 13.72
CA GLN A 33 -19.50 6.93 13.74
C GLN A 33 -19.60 5.98 12.56
N ILE A 34 -18.44 5.67 11.95
CA ILE A 34 -18.28 4.55 11.01
C ILE A 34 -17.39 3.49 11.66
N THR A 35 -17.86 2.26 11.65
CA THR A 35 -17.12 1.09 12.17
C THR A 35 -16.67 0.22 11.00
N PHE A 36 -15.36 -0.02 10.94
CA PHE A 36 -14.73 -0.92 9.98
C PHE A 36 -14.49 -2.28 10.65
N ALA A 37 -14.84 -3.38 9.99
CA ALA A 37 -14.36 -4.72 10.31
C ALA A 37 -13.22 -5.08 9.33
N LEU A 38 -12.02 -5.21 9.87
CA LEU A 38 -10.80 -5.50 9.11
C LEU A 38 -10.47 -6.99 9.18
N ASN A 39 -10.05 -7.54 8.05
CA ASN A 39 -9.52 -8.91 7.98
C ASN A 39 -8.08 -9.04 8.51
N ILE A 40 -7.50 -7.98 9.02
CA ILE A 40 -6.13 -7.89 9.52
C ILE A 40 -6.11 -7.37 10.95
N THR A 41 -5.04 -7.69 11.67
CA THR A 41 -4.75 -7.16 13.01
C THR A 41 -3.83 -5.95 12.90
N LEU A 42 -4.09 -4.91 13.68
CA LEU A 42 -3.23 -3.74 13.78
C LEU A 42 -2.16 -3.93 14.87
N ALA A 43 -0.98 -3.36 14.66
CA ALA A 43 0.13 -3.38 15.60
C ALA A 43 0.62 -1.95 15.90
N PRO A 44 1.08 -1.66 17.15
CA PRO A 44 1.53 -0.31 17.53
C PRO A 44 2.67 0.25 16.68
N THR A 45 3.54 -0.63 16.16
CA THR A 45 4.64 -0.23 15.26
C THR A 45 4.16 0.46 13.98
N TRP A 46 2.88 0.25 13.59
CA TRP A 46 2.30 0.86 12.38
C TRP A 46 1.69 2.23 12.64
N PHE A 47 1.73 2.71 13.88
CA PHE A 47 1.33 4.09 14.23
C PHE A 47 2.46 5.10 14.04
N ASP A 48 3.70 4.62 13.90
CA ASP A 48 4.87 5.46 13.64
C ASP A 48 5.29 5.37 12.16
N PRO A 49 5.18 6.46 11.39
CA PRO A 49 5.63 6.48 9.99
C PRO A 49 7.10 6.08 9.82
N ALA A 50 7.94 6.29 10.84
CA ALA A 50 9.35 5.94 10.75
C ALA A 50 9.64 4.44 10.74
N GLU A 51 8.69 3.59 11.16
CA GLU A 51 8.88 2.14 11.31
C GLU A 51 8.09 1.30 10.30
N THR A 52 7.42 1.91 9.31
CA THR A 52 6.59 1.15 8.36
C THR A 52 7.41 0.15 7.55
N PRO A 53 7.02 -1.14 7.54
CA PRO A 53 7.86 -2.22 6.98
C PRO A 53 7.67 -2.47 5.49
N GLY A 54 7.14 -1.50 4.71
CA GLY A 54 6.89 -1.67 3.29
C GLY A 54 5.68 -2.56 2.97
N VAL A 55 4.66 -2.58 3.85
CA VAL A 55 3.40 -3.30 3.66
C VAL A 55 2.22 -2.33 3.62
N ILE A 56 1.05 -2.81 3.19
CA ILE A 56 -0.14 -1.95 2.99
C ILE A 56 -0.91 -1.64 4.28
N THR A 57 -0.71 -2.41 5.35
CA THR A 57 -1.49 -2.27 6.60
C THR A 57 -1.36 -0.88 7.24
N PRO A 58 -0.15 -0.26 7.31
CA PRO A 58 0.02 1.09 7.82
C PRO A 58 -0.76 2.17 7.05
N PHE A 59 -1.22 1.91 5.82
CA PHE A 59 -2.02 2.89 5.07
C PHE A 59 -3.28 3.31 5.83
N LEU A 60 -3.89 2.38 6.57
CA LEU A 60 -5.06 2.68 7.42
C LEU A 60 -4.75 3.77 8.45
N THR A 61 -3.62 3.65 9.14
CA THR A 61 -3.21 4.59 10.20
C THR A 61 -2.58 5.85 9.64
N LEU A 62 -1.81 5.76 8.56
CA LEU A 62 -1.18 6.91 7.91
C LEU A 62 -2.22 7.91 7.42
N TYR A 63 -3.26 7.45 6.71
CA TYR A 63 -4.31 8.35 6.19
C TYR A 63 -5.29 8.83 7.25
N ALA A 64 -5.35 8.18 8.41
CA ALA A 64 -6.17 8.66 9.53
C ALA A 64 -5.41 9.65 10.41
N LEU A 65 -4.22 9.27 10.88
CA LEU A 65 -3.50 9.98 11.94
C LEU A 65 -2.48 11.01 11.43
N HIS A 66 -1.92 10.78 10.23
CA HIS A 66 -0.77 11.51 9.73
C HIS A 66 -1.01 12.11 8.35
N ASP A 67 -0.13 13.01 7.95
CA ASP A 67 -0.05 13.51 6.58
C ASP A 67 1.40 13.53 6.09
N GLY A 68 1.56 13.37 4.77
CA GLY A 68 2.85 13.45 4.10
C GLY A 68 3.07 14.82 3.45
N LEU A 69 4.32 15.12 3.05
CA LEU A 69 4.58 16.30 2.21
C LEU A 69 3.83 16.19 0.89
N VAL A 70 3.90 15.02 0.29
CA VAL A 70 3.20 14.60 -0.93
C VAL A 70 2.63 13.22 -0.67
N LYS A 71 1.42 12.95 -1.08
CA LYS A 71 0.76 11.63 -0.91
C LYS A 71 -0.19 11.31 -2.06
N PRO A 72 -0.46 10.05 -2.36
CA PRO A 72 -1.53 9.68 -3.30
C PRO A 72 -2.89 10.16 -2.81
N MET A 73 -3.66 10.74 -3.74
CA MET A 73 -5.05 11.16 -3.54
C MET A 73 -5.88 10.72 -4.76
N PRO A 74 -7.22 10.74 -4.72
CA PRO A 74 -8.03 10.39 -5.87
C PRO A 74 -7.63 11.15 -7.13
N GLY A 75 -7.28 10.44 -8.20
CA GLY A 75 -6.86 11.00 -9.48
C GLY A 75 -5.45 11.61 -9.54
N ASN A 76 -4.69 11.62 -8.43
CA ASN A 76 -3.33 12.16 -8.41
C ASN A 76 -2.42 11.34 -7.48
N ALA A 77 -1.48 10.60 -8.06
CA ALA A 77 -0.53 9.78 -7.31
C ALA A 77 0.49 10.61 -6.50
N TRP A 78 0.71 11.87 -6.87
CA TRP A 78 1.63 12.81 -6.20
C TRP A 78 0.90 14.12 -5.88
N ALA A 79 -0.16 14.04 -5.09
CA ALA A 79 -0.90 15.22 -4.71
C ALA A 79 -0.12 16.05 -3.68
N PRO A 80 -0.02 17.38 -3.87
CA PRO A 80 0.45 18.29 -2.82
C PRO A 80 -0.37 18.12 -1.54
N SER A 81 0.32 17.94 -0.39
CA SER A 81 -0.30 17.77 0.91
C SER A 81 0.29 18.76 1.91
N LEU A 82 1.15 18.36 2.86
CA LEU A 82 1.82 19.30 3.75
C LEU A 82 2.79 20.23 3.00
N ALA A 83 3.34 19.79 1.87
CA ALA A 83 3.94 20.71 0.90
C ALA A 83 2.86 21.21 -0.07
N GLU A 84 2.84 22.51 -0.34
CA GLU A 84 1.97 23.12 -1.36
C GLU A 84 2.56 22.99 -2.77
N SER A 85 3.88 22.88 -2.87
CA SER A 85 4.60 22.68 -4.13
C SER A 85 5.98 22.08 -3.90
N TRP A 86 6.56 21.55 -4.97
CA TRP A 86 7.98 21.16 -5.00
C TRP A 86 8.58 21.37 -6.38
N THR A 87 9.90 21.44 -6.43
CA THR A 87 10.68 21.54 -7.67
C THR A 87 11.82 20.54 -7.67
N MET A 88 12.26 20.14 -8.85
CA MET A 88 13.48 19.36 -9.08
C MET A 88 14.44 20.18 -9.91
N SER A 89 15.73 20.19 -9.54
CA SER A 89 16.79 20.82 -10.35
C SER A 89 16.97 20.08 -11.68
N LYS A 90 17.50 20.79 -12.69
CA LYS A 90 17.67 20.23 -14.06
C LYS A 90 18.58 19.00 -14.09
N ASP A 91 19.56 18.93 -13.20
CA ASP A 91 20.47 17.79 -13.06
C ASP A 91 19.89 16.62 -12.23
N GLY A 92 18.65 16.76 -11.71
CA GLY A 92 17.99 15.73 -10.91
C GLY A 92 18.60 15.51 -9.52
N LEU A 93 19.48 16.41 -9.05
CA LEU A 93 20.21 16.24 -7.79
C LEU A 93 19.55 16.93 -6.59
N VAL A 94 18.61 17.84 -6.82
CA VAL A 94 18.01 18.65 -5.76
C VAL A 94 16.50 18.65 -5.89
N TYR A 95 15.82 18.28 -4.80
CA TYR A 95 14.38 18.45 -4.63
C TYR A 95 14.13 19.46 -3.52
N GLU A 96 13.38 20.52 -3.81
CA GLU A 96 12.99 21.53 -2.83
C GLU A 96 11.48 21.57 -2.68
N PHE A 97 11.02 21.49 -1.42
CA PHE A 97 9.60 21.50 -1.07
C PHE A 97 9.27 22.79 -0.32
N VAL A 98 8.13 23.40 -0.68
CA VAL A 98 7.56 24.56 0.00
C VAL A 98 6.43 24.08 0.90
N LEU A 99 6.56 24.27 2.20
CA LEU A 99 5.58 23.81 3.18
C LEU A 99 4.38 24.74 3.23
N ARG A 100 3.22 24.16 3.43
CA ARG A 100 1.95 24.86 3.65
C ARG A 100 2.01 25.61 4.97
N ARG A 101 1.59 26.87 4.98
CA ARG A 101 1.57 27.72 6.19
C ARG A 101 0.39 27.36 7.09
N GLY A 102 0.61 27.45 8.41
CA GLY A 102 -0.45 27.34 9.42
C GLY A 102 -0.97 25.92 9.67
N VAL A 103 -0.36 24.88 9.06
CA VAL A 103 -0.71 23.49 9.38
C VAL A 103 -0.34 23.21 10.83
N ARG A 104 -1.29 22.59 11.56
CA ARG A 104 -1.10 22.19 12.96
C ARG A 104 -1.14 20.67 13.11
N PHE A 105 -0.31 20.19 14.00
CA PHE A 105 -0.44 18.85 14.55
C PHE A 105 -1.62 18.76 15.53
N HIS A 106 -2.02 17.53 15.88
CA HIS A 106 -3.14 17.28 16.81
C HIS A 106 -2.96 17.91 18.20
N ASN A 107 -1.72 18.19 18.61
CA ASN A 107 -1.40 18.87 19.89
C ASN A 107 -1.35 20.41 19.76
N GLY A 108 -1.65 20.96 18.57
CA GLY A 108 -1.67 22.38 18.29
C GLY A 108 -0.34 22.98 17.84
N ASP A 109 0.78 22.25 17.92
CA ASP A 109 2.08 22.70 17.41
C ASP A 109 2.00 22.96 15.90
N VAL A 110 2.70 24.00 15.45
CA VAL A 110 2.75 24.36 14.02
C VAL A 110 3.84 23.56 13.32
N LEU A 111 3.51 22.99 12.17
CA LEU A 111 4.46 22.29 11.29
C LEU A 111 5.55 23.22 10.77
N THR A 112 6.79 22.79 10.85
CA THR A 112 7.98 23.50 10.35
C THR A 112 8.91 22.58 9.55
N ALA A 113 9.88 23.17 8.86
CA ALA A 113 10.92 22.41 8.15
C ALA A 113 11.79 21.55 9.11
N GLU A 114 11.86 21.90 10.39
CA GLU A 114 12.54 21.09 11.41
C GLU A 114 11.85 19.74 11.63
N ASP A 115 10.51 19.71 11.63
CA ASP A 115 9.76 18.47 11.78
C ASP A 115 9.96 17.53 10.57
N VAL A 116 10.07 18.11 9.37
CA VAL A 116 10.34 17.37 8.14
C VAL A 116 11.74 16.75 8.17
N LYS A 117 12.76 17.54 8.50
CA LYS A 117 14.13 17.05 8.61
C LYS A 117 14.24 15.96 9.67
N PHE A 118 13.70 16.18 10.85
CA PHE A 118 13.66 15.22 11.94
C PHE A 118 12.97 13.91 11.54
N SER A 119 11.78 13.99 10.89
CA SER A 119 11.05 12.80 10.46
C SER A 119 11.83 11.95 9.47
N PHE A 120 12.56 12.61 8.55
CA PHE A 120 13.41 11.90 7.59
C PHE A 120 14.67 11.30 8.24
N GLU A 121 15.35 12.03 9.11
CA GLU A 121 16.58 11.57 9.75
C GLU A 121 16.37 10.37 10.69
N ARG A 122 15.22 10.33 11.41
CA ARG A 122 14.84 9.19 12.26
C ARG A 122 14.26 8.00 11.49
N TYR A 123 13.99 8.15 10.18
CA TYR A 123 13.33 7.12 9.38
C TYR A 123 14.16 5.85 9.28
N ARG A 124 13.53 4.71 9.61
CA ARG A 124 14.10 3.35 9.61
C ARG A 124 13.19 2.31 8.98
N GLY A 125 12.16 2.77 8.24
CA GLY A 125 11.19 1.91 7.56
C GLY A 125 11.73 1.21 6.32
N GLY A 126 10.84 0.62 5.54
CA GLY A 126 11.17 -0.25 4.41
C GLY A 126 12.00 0.38 3.29
N GLY A 127 12.03 1.72 3.19
CA GLY A 127 12.87 2.46 2.23
C GLY A 127 14.19 2.99 2.79
N ALA A 128 14.48 2.77 4.08
CA ALA A 128 15.59 3.46 4.76
C ALA A 128 16.95 3.20 4.11
N ALA A 129 17.23 1.98 3.68
CA ALA A 129 18.49 1.65 3.00
C ALA A 129 18.66 2.43 1.70
N SER A 130 17.60 2.50 0.87
CA SER A 130 17.59 3.23 -0.40
C SER A 130 17.79 4.73 -0.21
N PHE A 131 17.12 5.33 0.78
CA PHE A 131 17.31 6.76 1.09
C PHE A 131 18.69 7.06 1.61
N LYS A 132 19.21 6.29 2.58
CA LYS A 132 20.57 6.46 3.12
C LYS A 132 21.68 6.31 2.05
N ALA A 133 21.46 5.39 1.10
CA ALA A 133 22.40 5.20 0.00
C ALA A 133 22.44 6.41 -0.95
N ARG A 134 21.30 7.06 -1.22
CA ARG A 134 21.14 8.02 -2.32
C ARG A 134 20.98 9.48 -1.88
N VAL A 135 20.43 9.75 -0.68
CA VAL A 135 20.32 11.12 -0.15
C VAL A 135 21.63 11.54 0.51
N ALA A 136 22.19 12.67 0.07
CA ALA A 136 23.41 13.22 0.62
C ALA A 136 23.14 14.11 1.85
N ALA A 137 22.08 14.94 1.78
CA ALA A 137 21.72 15.86 2.86
C ALA A 137 20.25 16.28 2.79
N VAL A 138 19.70 16.65 3.94
CA VAL A 138 18.42 17.34 4.08
C VAL A 138 18.67 18.67 4.73
N GLU A 139 18.41 19.75 4.01
CA GLU A 139 18.76 21.11 4.38
C GLU A 139 17.51 21.94 4.68
N ILE A 140 17.47 22.61 5.82
CA ILE A 140 16.48 23.61 6.12
C ILE A 140 16.91 24.91 5.42
N VAL A 141 16.13 25.37 4.44
CA VAL A 141 16.39 26.65 3.75
C VAL A 141 15.83 27.81 4.60
N ASP A 142 14.59 27.63 5.08
CA ASP A 142 13.93 28.49 6.05
C ASP A 142 12.78 27.71 6.75
N ALA A 143 11.96 28.39 7.56
CA ALA A 143 10.89 27.73 8.31
C ALA A 143 9.84 27.00 7.43
N GLN A 144 9.69 27.38 6.16
CA GLN A 144 8.73 26.79 5.20
C GLN A 144 9.39 26.08 4.02
N ARG A 145 10.72 26.08 3.89
CA ARG A 145 11.38 25.42 2.75
C ARG A 145 12.42 24.41 3.20
N ILE A 146 12.33 23.21 2.64
CA ILE A 146 13.25 22.10 2.90
C ILE A 146 13.78 21.57 1.57
N ARG A 147 15.06 21.21 1.57
CA ARG A 147 15.76 20.74 0.39
C ARG A 147 16.42 19.41 0.64
N PHE A 148 16.19 18.46 -0.29
CA PHE A 148 16.87 17.17 -0.34
C PHE A 148 17.94 17.22 -1.42
N ARG A 149 19.19 16.94 -1.05
CA ARG A 149 20.30 16.76 -1.99
C ARG A 149 20.58 15.29 -2.19
N LEU A 150 20.63 14.87 -3.44
CA LEU A 150 20.94 13.50 -3.83
C LEU A 150 22.45 13.40 -4.17
N LYS A 151 23.04 12.21 -3.95
CA LYS A 151 24.42 11.88 -4.32
C LYS A 151 24.59 11.69 -5.84
N GLN A 152 23.52 11.25 -6.50
CA GLN A 152 23.40 11.06 -7.94
C GLN A 152 21.93 11.21 -8.36
N PRO A 153 21.60 11.41 -9.64
CA PRO A 153 20.22 11.46 -10.10
C PRO A 153 19.48 10.20 -9.69
N TRP A 154 18.25 10.36 -9.21
CA TRP A 154 17.40 9.24 -8.81
C TRP A 154 15.98 9.46 -9.35
N PRO A 155 15.65 8.89 -10.53
CA PRO A 155 14.36 9.08 -11.18
C PRO A 155 13.17 8.67 -10.29
N ASP A 156 13.37 7.69 -9.39
CA ASP A 156 12.33 7.18 -8.51
C ASP A 156 12.24 7.90 -7.15
N PHE A 157 12.96 9.00 -6.94
CA PHE A 157 12.94 9.68 -5.63
C PHE A 157 11.50 9.95 -5.15
N MET A 158 10.68 10.59 -5.99
CA MET A 158 9.29 10.90 -5.64
C MET A 158 8.44 9.64 -5.50
N THR A 159 8.65 8.62 -6.32
CA THR A 159 7.94 7.34 -6.25
C THR A 159 8.20 6.62 -4.91
N PHE A 160 9.43 6.67 -4.40
CA PHE A 160 9.77 6.15 -3.07
C PHE A 160 9.32 7.07 -1.95
N TYR A 161 9.57 8.38 -2.08
CA TYR A 161 9.34 9.35 -1.02
C TYR A 161 7.87 9.56 -0.72
N ALA A 162 7.03 9.74 -1.75
CA ALA A 162 5.59 9.96 -1.61
C ALA A 162 4.78 8.67 -1.40
N SER A 163 5.40 7.49 -1.47
CA SER A 163 4.69 6.22 -1.30
C SER A 163 4.26 6.00 0.15
N PRO A 164 2.98 5.68 0.42
CA PRO A 164 2.55 5.26 1.75
C PRO A 164 3.21 3.93 2.20
N ALA A 165 3.74 3.14 1.26
CA ALA A 165 4.45 1.91 1.60
C ALA A 165 5.79 2.17 2.28
N THR A 166 6.50 3.22 1.89
CA THR A 166 7.70 3.68 2.60
C THR A 166 7.35 4.59 3.75
N SER A 167 6.31 5.43 3.61
CA SER A 167 5.91 6.50 4.54
C SER A 167 7.00 7.53 4.85
N ALA A 168 8.05 7.60 4.04
CA ALA A 168 9.19 8.49 4.29
C ALA A 168 8.83 9.98 4.23
N ALA A 169 7.76 10.35 3.51
CA ALA A 169 7.24 11.71 3.43
C ALA A 169 6.27 12.08 4.56
N TRP A 170 5.87 11.15 5.41
CA TRP A 170 4.92 11.38 6.52
C TRP A 170 5.63 12.03 7.70
N ILE A 171 5.06 13.12 8.20
CA ILE A 171 5.73 14.02 9.15
C ILE A 171 5.13 13.86 10.55
N VAL A 172 6.01 13.82 11.54
CA VAL A 172 5.66 13.78 12.97
C VAL A 172 6.24 14.99 13.70
N PRO A 173 5.62 15.44 14.82
CA PRO A 173 6.08 16.61 15.56
C PRO A 173 7.35 16.30 16.35
N LYS A 174 8.48 16.88 15.95
CA LYS A 174 9.82 16.69 16.57
C LYS A 174 9.78 16.82 18.08
N LYS A 175 9.31 17.96 18.57
CA LYS A 175 9.28 18.27 20.02
C LYS A 175 8.53 17.23 20.85
N TYR A 176 7.43 16.70 20.29
CA TYR A 176 6.64 15.69 20.97
C TYR A 176 7.39 14.35 21.00
N VAL A 177 7.92 13.89 19.86
CA VAL A 177 8.67 12.63 19.79
C VAL A 177 9.91 12.67 20.68
N GLU A 178 10.68 13.76 20.68
CA GLU A 178 11.86 13.93 21.56
C GLU A 178 11.48 13.86 23.05
N ARG A 179 10.29 14.38 23.42
CA ARG A 179 9.81 14.35 24.82
C ARG A 179 9.38 12.97 25.28
N VAL A 180 8.65 12.20 24.43
CA VAL A 180 8.03 10.93 24.85
C VAL A 180 8.82 9.69 24.42
N GLY A 181 9.78 9.86 23.52
CA GLY A 181 10.52 8.77 22.88
C GLY A 181 9.67 7.95 21.90
N ASP A 182 10.32 7.03 21.18
CA ASP A 182 9.65 6.21 20.16
C ASP A 182 8.55 5.31 20.74
N ASP A 183 8.76 4.73 21.91
CA ASP A 183 7.75 3.86 22.55
C ASP A 183 6.57 4.66 23.11
N GLY A 184 6.81 5.86 23.62
CA GLY A 184 5.77 6.79 24.03
C GLY A 184 4.94 7.26 22.84
N PHE A 185 5.60 7.56 21.71
CA PHE A 185 4.94 7.94 20.49
C PHE A 185 3.99 6.84 19.95
N LYS A 186 4.42 5.59 19.93
CA LYS A 186 3.59 4.44 19.50
C LYS A 186 2.37 4.20 20.40
N LYS A 187 2.43 4.61 21.68
CA LYS A 187 1.30 4.50 22.61
C LYS A 187 0.28 5.64 22.46
N ALA A 188 0.74 6.82 22.06
CA ALA A 188 -0.08 8.01 21.87
C ALA A 188 0.41 8.81 20.64
N PRO A 189 0.17 8.31 19.42
CA PRO A 189 0.67 8.95 18.21
C PRO A 189 0.00 10.30 17.96
N ILE A 190 0.79 11.29 17.59
CA ILE A 190 0.35 12.62 17.16
C ILE A 190 0.83 12.85 15.74
N GLY A 191 -0.10 13.28 14.88
CA GLY A 191 0.17 13.63 13.49
C GLY A 191 -0.55 14.89 13.06
N ALA A 192 -0.56 15.15 11.75
CA ALA A 192 -1.27 16.26 11.10
C ALA A 192 -2.44 15.76 10.23
N GLY A 193 -2.89 14.52 10.44
CA GLY A 193 -3.95 13.88 9.68
C GLY A 193 -5.35 14.34 10.07
N PRO A 194 -6.39 13.87 9.33
CA PRO A 194 -7.78 14.27 9.54
C PRO A 194 -8.39 13.76 10.85
N TYR A 195 -7.82 12.73 11.45
CA TYR A 195 -8.29 12.15 12.70
C TYR A 195 -7.17 12.08 13.73
N ARG A 196 -7.48 12.26 14.98
CA ARG A 196 -6.59 12.11 16.13
C ARG A 196 -6.81 10.79 16.85
N PHE A 197 -5.76 10.25 17.41
CA PHE A 197 -5.78 9.01 18.21
C PHE A 197 -6.62 9.19 19.48
N VAL A 198 -7.47 8.19 19.78
CA VAL A 198 -8.25 8.12 21.01
C VAL A 198 -7.79 6.93 21.86
N SER A 199 -7.84 5.73 21.30
CA SER A 199 -7.46 4.51 22.02
C SER A 199 -7.08 3.38 21.06
N PHE A 200 -6.27 2.45 21.56
CA PHE A 200 -5.94 1.23 20.86
C PHE A 200 -5.93 0.05 21.86
N THR A 201 -6.69 -0.99 21.55
CA THR A 201 -6.68 -2.25 22.25
C THR A 201 -6.11 -3.31 21.30
N PRO A 202 -4.90 -3.84 21.57
CA PRO A 202 -4.22 -4.79 20.67
C PRO A 202 -5.13 -6.00 20.35
N GLY A 203 -5.20 -6.34 19.06
CA GLY A 203 -6.03 -7.45 18.57
C GLY A 203 -7.53 -7.19 18.56
N ILE A 204 -8.01 -6.07 19.07
CA ILE A 204 -9.43 -5.74 19.17
C ILE A 204 -9.79 -4.56 18.29
N GLU A 205 -9.35 -3.32 18.65
CA GLU A 205 -9.74 -2.13 17.90
C GLU A 205 -8.81 -0.94 18.07
N LEU A 206 -8.82 -0.08 17.06
CA LEU A 206 -8.29 1.29 17.07
C LEU A 206 -9.47 2.26 16.98
N VAL A 207 -9.50 3.26 17.83
CA VAL A 207 -10.49 4.35 17.81
C VAL A 207 -9.78 5.67 17.52
N VAL A 208 -10.31 6.40 16.54
CA VAL A 208 -9.84 7.75 16.19
C VAL A 208 -11.01 8.72 16.09
N GLU A 209 -10.78 10.01 16.34
CA GLU A 209 -11.79 11.06 16.36
C GLU A 209 -11.39 12.20 15.40
N ALA A 210 -12.38 12.79 14.72
CA ALA A 210 -12.19 13.88 13.79
C ALA A 210 -11.39 15.04 14.42
N PHE A 211 -10.48 15.60 13.64
CA PHE A 211 -9.67 16.76 14.02
C PHE A 211 -10.22 18.00 13.33
N ASP A 212 -10.93 18.85 14.07
CA ASP A 212 -11.56 20.06 13.54
C ASP A 212 -10.56 21.06 12.96
N GLY A 213 -9.30 21.01 13.45
CA GLY A 213 -8.19 21.82 12.95
C GLY A 213 -7.49 21.26 11.71
N TYR A 214 -8.06 20.25 11.04
CA TYR A 214 -7.45 19.67 9.85
C TYR A 214 -7.35 20.68 8.71
N TRP A 215 -6.17 20.80 8.15
CA TRP A 215 -5.80 21.87 7.21
C TRP A 215 -6.52 21.80 5.85
N ARG A 216 -6.97 20.60 5.41
CA ARG A 216 -7.66 20.43 4.12
C ARG A 216 -9.18 20.61 4.31
N THR A 217 -9.89 19.53 4.46
CA THR A 217 -11.35 19.53 4.71
C THR A 217 -11.61 18.78 6.00
N PRO A 218 -12.12 19.42 7.05
CA PRO A 218 -12.48 18.71 8.28
C PRO A 218 -13.41 17.54 7.97
N PRO A 219 -13.19 16.36 8.59
CA PRO A 219 -14.06 15.20 8.40
C PRO A 219 -15.50 15.50 8.81
N SER A 220 -16.48 14.92 8.09
CA SER A 220 -17.89 15.00 8.48
C SER A 220 -18.31 13.88 9.45
N VAL A 221 -17.54 12.78 9.50
CA VAL A 221 -17.76 11.65 10.41
C VAL A 221 -16.93 11.88 11.66
N LYS A 222 -17.60 11.95 12.84
CA LYS A 222 -16.95 12.29 14.11
C LYS A 222 -15.96 11.22 14.58
N ARG A 223 -16.30 9.93 14.41
CA ARG A 223 -15.51 8.83 14.95
C ARG A 223 -15.34 7.71 13.93
N LEU A 224 -14.12 7.18 13.83
CA LEU A 224 -13.85 5.94 13.12
C LEU A 224 -13.38 4.89 14.13
N VAL A 225 -13.92 3.67 14.00
CA VAL A 225 -13.53 2.50 14.79
C VAL A 225 -13.06 1.41 13.83
N PHE A 226 -11.82 0.97 13.97
CA PHE A 226 -11.23 -0.10 13.16
C PHE A 226 -11.14 -1.35 14.02
N LYS A 227 -12.04 -2.30 13.82
CA LYS A 227 -12.08 -3.58 14.55
C LYS A 227 -11.29 -4.65 13.81
N SER A 228 -10.45 -5.38 14.53
CA SER A 228 -9.77 -6.57 14.02
C SER A 228 -10.72 -7.76 14.06
N VAL A 229 -11.18 -8.24 12.91
CA VAL A 229 -12.10 -9.37 12.78
C VAL A 229 -11.58 -10.29 11.66
N PRO A 230 -10.59 -11.15 11.94
CA PRO A 230 -9.93 -11.96 10.92
C PRO A 230 -10.85 -12.96 10.21
N ASP A 231 -11.87 -13.50 10.93
CA ASP A 231 -12.81 -14.46 10.38
C ASP A 231 -13.81 -13.81 9.42
N ASP A 232 -13.90 -14.35 8.21
CA ASP A 232 -14.71 -13.80 7.10
C ASP A 232 -16.21 -13.89 7.38
N SER A 233 -16.68 -15.02 7.93
CA SER A 233 -18.08 -15.25 8.25
C SER A 233 -18.56 -14.34 9.39
N THR A 234 -17.72 -14.12 10.40
CA THR A 234 -17.98 -13.17 11.48
C THR A 234 -18.15 -11.75 10.95
N ARG A 235 -17.26 -11.31 10.04
CA ARG A 235 -17.38 -9.97 9.39
C ARG A 235 -18.70 -9.83 8.63
N LEU A 236 -19.12 -10.91 7.92
CA LEU A 236 -20.38 -10.92 7.19
C LEU A 236 -21.58 -10.77 8.15
N VAL A 237 -21.61 -11.51 9.23
CA VAL A 237 -22.69 -11.44 10.23
C VAL A 237 -22.75 -10.03 10.85
N MET A 238 -21.61 -9.45 11.25
CA MET A 238 -21.55 -8.09 11.80
C MET A 238 -22.08 -7.05 10.82
N LEU A 239 -21.72 -7.17 9.52
CA LEU A 239 -22.20 -6.27 8.48
C LEU A 239 -23.72 -6.39 8.27
N LYS A 240 -24.26 -7.62 8.20
CA LYS A 240 -25.71 -7.88 8.08
C LYS A 240 -26.53 -7.34 9.25
N ARG A 241 -25.95 -7.38 10.47
CA ARG A 241 -26.59 -6.85 11.68
C ARG A 241 -26.42 -5.34 11.87
N GLY A 242 -25.63 -4.66 11.02
CA GLY A 242 -25.30 -3.25 11.16
C GLY A 242 -24.37 -2.94 12.36
N GLU A 243 -23.67 -3.96 12.91
CA GLU A 243 -22.65 -3.79 13.94
C GLU A 243 -21.35 -3.19 13.37
N THR A 244 -21.16 -3.31 12.05
CA THR A 244 -20.13 -2.62 11.27
C THR A 244 -20.78 -1.98 10.05
N ASP A 245 -20.19 -0.86 9.59
CA ASP A 245 -20.64 -0.13 8.40
C ASP A 245 -19.87 -0.54 7.15
N ILE A 246 -18.63 -0.94 7.32
CA ILE A 246 -17.72 -1.34 6.24
C ILE A 246 -16.97 -2.59 6.68
N ALA A 247 -16.99 -3.64 5.86
CA ALA A 247 -16.25 -4.87 6.13
C ALA A 247 -15.35 -5.20 4.93
N ALA A 248 -14.03 -5.23 5.18
CA ALA A 248 -13.03 -5.38 4.12
C ALA A 248 -12.60 -6.84 3.93
N GLY A 249 -12.18 -7.18 2.71
CA GLY A 249 -11.50 -8.42 2.39
C GLY A 249 -12.40 -9.66 2.43
N PHE A 250 -13.61 -9.55 1.90
CA PHE A 250 -14.45 -10.72 1.64
C PHE A 250 -13.90 -11.56 0.50
N ARG A 251 -14.23 -12.86 0.51
CA ARG A 251 -13.83 -13.83 -0.52
C ARG A 251 -15.02 -14.72 -0.91
N GLY A 252 -14.97 -15.23 -2.13
CA GLY A 252 -15.86 -16.28 -2.65
C GLY A 252 -17.30 -16.19 -2.16
N PRO A 253 -17.81 -17.24 -1.47
CA PRO A 253 -19.20 -17.30 -1.06
C PRO A 253 -19.66 -16.15 -0.16
N ASN A 254 -18.80 -15.65 0.75
CA ASN A 254 -19.17 -14.56 1.64
C ASN A 254 -19.30 -13.22 0.91
N ALA A 255 -18.47 -12.98 -0.12
CA ALA A 255 -18.62 -11.82 -0.99
C ALA A 255 -19.91 -11.89 -1.80
N GLU A 256 -20.24 -13.06 -2.34
CA GLU A 256 -21.50 -13.31 -3.05
C GLU A 256 -22.71 -13.07 -2.14
N ASP A 257 -22.63 -13.48 -0.88
CA ASP A 257 -23.68 -13.27 0.10
C ASP A 257 -23.89 -11.78 0.43
N VAL A 258 -22.80 -10.99 0.51
CA VAL A 258 -22.90 -9.52 0.59
C VAL A 258 -23.65 -8.97 -0.63
N ARG A 259 -23.29 -9.42 -1.84
CA ARG A 259 -23.89 -8.95 -3.09
C ARG A 259 -25.40 -9.22 -3.17
N ARG A 260 -25.86 -10.34 -2.60
CA ARG A 260 -27.26 -10.76 -2.60
C ARG A 260 -28.08 -10.19 -1.44
N THR A 261 -27.44 -9.63 -0.42
CA THR A 261 -28.14 -9.12 0.77
C THR A 261 -28.74 -7.73 0.49
N PRO A 262 -30.06 -7.56 0.57
CA PRO A 262 -30.69 -6.25 0.38
C PRO A 262 -30.14 -5.19 1.34
N GLY A 263 -29.88 -4.01 0.83
CA GLY A 263 -29.34 -2.87 1.60
C GLY A 263 -27.82 -2.89 1.77
N LEU A 264 -27.12 -3.99 1.44
CA LEU A 264 -25.66 -4.03 1.38
C LEU A 264 -25.18 -3.76 -0.05
N THR A 265 -23.97 -3.25 -0.17
CA THR A 265 -23.29 -3.05 -1.45
C THR A 265 -21.96 -3.79 -1.42
N LEU A 266 -21.73 -4.67 -2.39
CA LEU A 266 -20.39 -5.23 -2.62
C LEU A 266 -19.61 -4.27 -3.52
N ARG A 267 -18.55 -3.68 -2.95
CA ARG A 267 -17.63 -2.84 -3.69
C ARG A 267 -16.43 -3.66 -4.12
N VAL A 268 -16.13 -3.63 -5.40
CA VAL A 268 -14.96 -4.27 -5.99
C VAL A 268 -13.94 -3.20 -6.34
N THR A 269 -12.71 -3.35 -5.83
CA THR A 269 -11.58 -2.53 -6.25
C THR A 269 -10.45 -3.42 -6.75
N LEU A 270 -9.72 -2.94 -7.76
CA LEU A 270 -8.51 -3.59 -8.29
C LEU A 270 -7.31 -2.72 -7.88
N PRO A 271 -6.80 -2.89 -6.66
CA PRO A 271 -5.58 -2.22 -6.28
C PRO A 271 -4.37 -2.87 -6.95
N THR A 272 -3.22 -2.21 -6.89
CA THR A 272 -1.96 -2.76 -7.41
C THR A 272 -1.38 -3.87 -6.50
N VAL A 273 -2.22 -4.79 -6.04
CA VAL A 273 -1.83 -5.92 -5.18
C VAL A 273 -1.58 -7.14 -6.03
N SER A 274 -0.33 -7.57 -6.15
CA SER A 274 0.03 -8.86 -6.74
C SER A 274 0.34 -9.88 -5.65
N GLN A 275 0.04 -11.15 -5.92
CA GLN A 275 0.31 -12.29 -5.06
C GLN A 275 1.13 -13.32 -5.83
N TRP A 276 2.14 -13.92 -5.18
CA TRP A 276 3.04 -14.92 -5.79
C TRP A 276 3.69 -15.83 -4.75
N VAL A 277 4.28 -16.91 -5.23
CA VAL A 277 5.17 -17.76 -4.43
C VAL A 277 6.62 -17.41 -4.74
N VAL A 278 7.43 -17.28 -3.69
CA VAL A 278 8.89 -17.13 -3.73
C VAL A 278 9.53 -18.50 -3.54
N PHE A 279 10.50 -18.84 -4.37
CA PHE A 279 11.38 -19.98 -4.22
C PHE A 279 12.65 -19.53 -3.48
N THR A 280 12.68 -19.62 -2.16
CA THR A 280 13.73 -18.99 -1.33
C THR A 280 15.12 -19.61 -1.56
N GLU A 281 15.16 -20.85 -1.99
CA GLU A 281 16.39 -21.64 -2.18
C GLU A 281 16.76 -21.83 -3.65
N GLN A 282 16.22 -21.00 -4.58
CA GLN A 282 16.53 -21.13 -6.02
C GLN A 282 18.01 -20.88 -6.37
N TRP A 283 18.78 -20.36 -5.43
CA TRP A 283 20.24 -20.13 -5.57
C TRP A 283 21.12 -21.21 -4.89
N ASP A 284 20.52 -22.16 -4.15
CA ASP A 284 21.23 -23.29 -3.57
C ASP A 284 21.25 -24.47 -4.55
N PRO A 285 22.42 -24.86 -5.09
CA PRO A 285 22.53 -26.00 -6.06
C PRO A 285 22.00 -27.33 -5.53
N LYS A 286 21.89 -27.48 -4.20
CA LYS A 286 21.38 -28.71 -3.56
C LYS A 286 19.86 -28.73 -3.47
N SER A 287 19.20 -27.58 -3.63
CA SER A 287 17.73 -27.47 -3.57
C SER A 287 17.09 -27.88 -4.90
N PRO A 288 15.97 -28.61 -4.90
CA PRO A 288 15.18 -28.84 -6.10
C PRO A 288 14.79 -27.53 -6.80
N TRP A 289 14.66 -26.45 -6.03
CA TRP A 289 14.29 -25.13 -6.56
C TRP A 289 15.39 -24.44 -7.36
N ALA A 290 16.65 -24.93 -7.34
CA ALA A 290 17.70 -24.42 -8.22
C ALA A 290 17.43 -24.74 -9.69
N ASP A 291 16.76 -25.86 -9.99
CA ASP A 291 16.39 -26.22 -11.35
C ASP A 291 15.21 -25.40 -11.85
N ARG A 292 15.41 -24.65 -12.94
CA ARG A 292 14.37 -23.87 -13.60
C ARG A 292 13.17 -24.71 -13.99
N ARG A 293 13.36 -25.98 -14.40
CA ARG A 293 12.26 -26.88 -14.82
C ARG A 293 11.31 -27.15 -13.68
N VAL A 294 11.83 -27.31 -12.45
CA VAL A 294 11.03 -27.47 -11.23
C VAL A 294 10.22 -26.24 -10.94
N ARG A 295 10.80 -25.03 -11.04
CA ARG A 295 10.08 -23.76 -10.84
C ARG A 295 9.03 -23.52 -11.91
N LEU A 296 9.32 -23.89 -13.16
CA LEU A 296 8.33 -23.81 -14.24
C LEU A 296 7.19 -24.81 -14.03
N ALA A 297 7.48 -26.04 -13.58
CA ALA A 297 6.45 -27.02 -13.22
C ALA A 297 5.52 -26.51 -12.13
N ALA A 298 6.05 -25.84 -11.10
CA ALA A 298 5.23 -25.19 -10.08
C ALA A 298 4.32 -24.10 -10.67
N ASN A 299 4.82 -23.31 -11.64
CA ASN A 299 4.02 -22.32 -12.35
C ASN A 299 2.85 -22.95 -13.14
N LEU A 300 3.10 -24.05 -13.84
CA LEU A 300 2.10 -24.76 -14.65
C LEU A 300 1.08 -25.54 -13.79
N ALA A 301 1.39 -25.80 -12.52
CA ALA A 301 0.51 -26.47 -11.57
C ALA A 301 -0.55 -25.58 -10.95
N ILE A 302 -0.48 -24.26 -11.12
CA ILE A 302 -1.40 -23.28 -10.51
C ILE A 302 -2.48 -22.90 -11.54
N ASP A 303 -3.74 -23.30 -11.29
CA ASP A 303 -4.90 -22.81 -12.03
C ASP A 303 -5.30 -21.41 -11.56
N ARG A 304 -4.74 -20.42 -12.21
CA ARG A 304 -4.93 -18.99 -11.86
C ARG A 304 -6.35 -18.52 -12.12
N LYS A 305 -7.01 -19.07 -13.14
CA LYS A 305 -8.40 -18.71 -13.45
C LYS A 305 -9.35 -19.27 -12.39
N ALA A 306 -9.25 -20.57 -12.10
CA ALA A 306 -10.06 -21.19 -11.05
C ALA A 306 -9.80 -20.53 -9.68
N PHE A 307 -8.55 -20.17 -9.38
CA PHE A 307 -8.19 -19.42 -8.18
C PHE A 307 -8.90 -18.05 -8.11
N SER A 308 -8.89 -17.29 -9.20
CA SER A 308 -9.58 -15.99 -9.25
C SER A 308 -11.10 -16.13 -9.12
N ASP A 309 -11.68 -17.12 -9.79
CA ASP A 309 -13.12 -17.38 -9.74
C ASP A 309 -13.57 -17.75 -8.32
N ALA A 310 -12.81 -18.60 -7.63
CA ALA A 310 -13.11 -19.06 -6.28
C ALA A 310 -12.94 -17.99 -5.20
N GLU A 311 -11.81 -17.27 -5.25
CA GLU A 311 -11.44 -16.35 -4.17
C GLU A 311 -11.98 -14.93 -4.38
N PHE A 312 -12.10 -14.48 -5.64
CA PHE A 312 -12.42 -13.10 -5.99
C PHE A 312 -13.63 -12.95 -6.91
N LEU A 313 -14.48 -13.98 -7.04
CA LEU A 313 -15.67 -13.99 -7.92
C LEU A 313 -15.30 -13.63 -9.38
N GLY A 314 -14.12 -14.03 -9.84
CA GLY A 314 -13.60 -13.73 -11.16
C GLY A 314 -13.09 -12.29 -11.36
N HIS A 315 -13.11 -11.45 -10.31
CA HIS A 315 -12.63 -10.07 -10.39
C HIS A 315 -11.10 -9.96 -10.27
N GLY A 316 -10.41 -10.96 -9.72
CA GLY A 316 -8.95 -11.00 -9.71
C GLY A 316 -8.41 -11.25 -11.13
N ARG A 317 -7.27 -10.68 -11.47
CA ARG A 317 -6.64 -10.87 -12.79
C ARG A 317 -5.55 -11.94 -12.67
N PRO A 318 -5.62 -13.10 -13.38
CA PRO A 318 -4.52 -14.07 -13.46
C PRO A 318 -3.19 -13.37 -13.79
N ALA A 319 -2.13 -13.69 -13.07
CA ALA A 319 -0.84 -12.99 -13.19
C ALA A 319 0.29 -13.90 -13.68
N SER A 320 1.12 -13.38 -14.57
CA SER A 320 2.40 -14.00 -14.99
C SER A 320 3.61 -13.14 -14.60
N SER A 321 3.39 -12.08 -13.81
CA SER A 321 4.42 -11.21 -13.25
C SER A 321 4.10 -10.89 -11.78
N ILE A 322 5.13 -10.63 -10.99
CA ILE A 322 4.98 -10.06 -9.64
C ILE A 322 4.73 -8.55 -9.69
N ILE A 323 4.95 -7.94 -10.86
CA ILE A 323 4.74 -6.50 -11.12
C ILE A 323 3.33 -6.34 -11.65
N PRO A 324 2.48 -5.49 -11.04
CA PRO A 324 1.13 -5.24 -11.51
C PRO A 324 1.11 -4.59 -12.91
N ARG A 325 0.09 -4.90 -13.72
CA ARG A 325 -0.08 -4.35 -15.08
C ARG A 325 -0.18 -2.83 -15.11
N ASP A 326 -0.74 -2.27 -14.07
CA ASP A 326 -0.96 -0.82 -13.98
C ASP A 326 0.29 -0.05 -13.49
N PHE A 327 1.41 -0.74 -13.25
CA PHE A 327 2.67 -0.09 -12.91
C PHE A 327 3.36 0.48 -14.14
N GLU A 328 3.90 1.66 -14.01
CA GLU A 328 4.80 2.24 -15.03
C GLU A 328 5.96 1.28 -15.29
N PHE A 329 6.38 1.17 -16.56
CA PHE A 329 7.40 0.23 -17.04
C PHE A 329 7.03 -1.25 -16.88
N TYR A 330 5.73 -1.60 -16.81
CA TYR A 330 5.32 -2.99 -16.88
C TYR A 330 5.65 -3.59 -18.25
N TRP A 331 6.30 -4.74 -18.25
CA TRP A 331 6.45 -5.61 -19.43
C TRP A 331 5.40 -6.69 -19.41
N THR A 332 4.69 -6.90 -20.51
CA THR A 332 3.66 -7.94 -20.62
C THR A 332 4.31 -9.31 -20.88
N PRO A 333 4.42 -10.19 -19.87
CA PRO A 333 4.95 -11.53 -20.08
C PRO A 333 3.92 -12.41 -20.82
N PRO A 334 4.35 -13.50 -21.49
CA PRO A 334 3.46 -14.57 -21.88
C PRO A 334 2.73 -15.17 -20.67
N GLU A 335 1.50 -15.65 -20.89
CA GLU A 335 0.76 -16.27 -19.80
C GLU A 335 1.37 -17.63 -19.42
N TYR A 336 1.36 -17.95 -18.12
CA TYR A 336 1.60 -19.31 -17.66
C TYR A 336 0.29 -20.11 -17.78
N PRO A 337 0.17 -21.08 -18.71
CA PRO A 337 -1.02 -21.91 -18.82
C PRO A 337 -1.12 -22.85 -17.60
N TYR A 338 -2.34 -23.26 -17.27
CA TYR A 338 -2.54 -24.39 -16.37
C TYR A 338 -2.34 -25.68 -17.17
N ASP A 339 -1.22 -26.36 -16.92
CA ASP A 339 -0.87 -27.61 -17.60
C ASP A 339 -0.17 -28.59 -16.64
N PRO A 340 -0.95 -29.31 -15.80
CA PRO A 340 -0.39 -30.29 -14.88
C PRO A 340 0.28 -31.48 -15.57
N GLY A 341 -0.08 -31.77 -16.86
CA GLY A 341 0.59 -32.78 -17.65
C GLY A 341 2.03 -32.41 -17.95
N ARG A 342 2.24 -31.25 -18.53
CA ARG A 342 3.58 -30.70 -18.80
C ARG A 342 4.39 -30.47 -17.51
N ALA A 343 3.72 -30.05 -16.43
CA ALA A 343 4.37 -29.89 -15.12
C ALA A 343 5.00 -31.20 -14.63
N ARG A 344 4.25 -32.32 -14.67
CA ARG A 344 4.80 -33.65 -14.29
C ARG A 344 5.93 -34.08 -15.20
N GLN A 345 5.83 -33.83 -16.51
CA GLN A 345 6.90 -34.12 -17.46
C GLN A 345 8.20 -33.36 -17.11
N LEU A 346 8.10 -32.05 -16.83
CA LEU A 346 9.25 -31.23 -16.42
C LEU A 346 9.86 -31.69 -15.11
N LEU A 347 9.06 -32.13 -14.14
CA LEU A 347 9.57 -32.74 -12.91
C LEU A 347 10.34 -34.05 -13.19
N ALA A 348 9.83 -34.91 -14.06
CA ALA A 348 10.51 -36.13 -14.46
C ALA A 348 11.83 -35.83 -15.17
N GLU A 349 11.85 -34.88 -16.11
CA GLU A 349 13.06 -34.42 -16.81
C GLU A 349 14.11 -33.84 -15.83
N ALA A 350 13.63 -33.22 -14.70
CA ALA A 350 14.49 -32.69 -13.64
C ALA A 350 14.94 -33.72 -12.61
N GLY A 351 14.56 -35.03 -12.78
CA GLY A 351 14.94 -36.10 -11.87
C GLY A 351 13.93 -36.40 -10.76
N TYR A 352 12.75 -35.83 -10.81
CA TYR A 352 11.68 -36.00 -9.81
C TYR A 352 10.40 -36.64 -10.39
N PRO A 353 10.46 -37.83 -11.01
CA PRO A 353 9.29 -38.45 -11.67
C PRO A 353 8.15 -38.82 -10.72
N LYS A 354 8.43 -38.97 -9.42
CA LYS A 354 7.46 -39.20 -8.34
C LYS A 354 7.20 -37.94 -7.50
N GLY A 355 7.66 -36.78 -7.97
CA GLY A 355 7.67 -35.56 -7.21
C GLY A 355 8.63 -35.56 -6.01
N PHE A 356 8.51 -34.59 -5.11
CA PHE A 356 9.39 -34.45 -3.94
C PHE A 356 8.67 -33.77 -2.78
N ASP A 357 9.25 -33.86 -1.58
CA ASP A 357 8.80 -33.09 -0.41
C ASP A 357 9.42 -31.68 -0.49
N ALA A 358 8.57 -30.69 -0.71
CA ALA A 358 8.95 -29.28 -0.81
C ALA A 358 8.98 -28.57 0.58
N GLY A 359 8.86 -29.32 1.67
CA GLY A 359 8.89 -28.77 3.03
C GLY A 359 7.68 -27.90 3.37
N GLU A 360 7.91 -26.65 3.75
CA GLU A 360 6.86 -25.72 4.19
C GLU A 360 6.61 -24.64 3.14
N LEU A 361 5.33 -24.26 3.04
CA LEU A 361 4.91 -23.01 2.43
C LEU A 361 4.51 -22.05 3.56
N ALA A 362 5.38 -21.11 3.87
CA ALA A 362 5.12 -20.08 4.86
C ALA A 362 4.19 -18.99 4.29
N THR A 363 3.25 -18.52 5.10
CA THR A 363 2.32 -17.45 4.71
C THR A 363 1.83 -16.66 5.93
N ASP A 364 1.42 -15.43 5.69
CA ASP A 364 0.60 -14.66 6.62
C ASP A 364 -0.75 -15.40 6.83
N VAL A 365 -1.17 -15.56 8.08
CA VAL A 365 -2.41 -16.28 8.45
C VAL A 365 -3.64 -15.77 7.70
N THR A 366 -3.67 -14.47 7.38
CA THR A 366 -4.75 -13.85 6.60
C THR A 366 -4.95 -14.52 5.22
N PHE A 367 -3.89 -15.09 4.67
CA PHE A 367 -3.86 -15.72 3.35
C PHE A 367 -3.76 -17.26 3.42
N ALA A 368 -3.96 -17.85 4.59
CA ALA A 368 -3.84 -19.30 4.75
C ALA A 368 -4.81 -20.09 3.85
N PRO A 369 -6.12 -19.76 3.75
CA PRO A 369 -7.04 -20.48 2.86
C PRO A 369 -6.62 -20.42 1.38
N GLU A 370 -6.20 -19.27 0.91
CA GLU A 370 -5.71 -19.10 -0.47
C GLU A 370 -4.43 -19.89 -0.73
N SER A 371 -3.58 -20.04 0.30
CA SER A 371 -2.34 -20.82 0.21
C SER A 371 -2.59 -22.31 0.12
N GLU A 372 -3.68 -22.82 0.74
CA GLU A 372 -4.12 -24.21 0.57
C GLU A 372 -4.49 -24.51 -0.90
N ALA A 373 -5.14 -23.58 -1.59
CA ALA A 373 -5.46 -23.77 -3.01
C ALA A 373 -4.18 -23.93 -3.85
N VAL A 374 -3.13 -23.14 -3.56
CA VAL A 374 -1.82 -23.27 -4.22
C VAL A 374 -1.17 -24.62 -3.90
N ILE A 375 -1.16 -25.03 -2.62
CA ILE A 375 -0.60 -26.33 -2.18
C ILE A 375 -1.31 -27.47 -2.87
N ASN A 376 -2.62 -27.41 -3.04
CA ASN A 376 -3.40 -28.44 -3.72
C ASN A 376 -3.00 -28.55 -5.21
N GLY A 377 -2.81 -27.43 -5.91
CA GLY A 377 -2.28 -27.43 -7.28
C GLY A 377 -0.90 -28.09 -7.37
N LEU A 378 0.02 -27.70 -6.48
CA LEU A 378 1.37 -28.27 -6.40
C LEU A 378 1.34 -29.79 -6.12
N ARG A 379 0.51 -30.20 -5.16
CA ARG A 379 0.30 -31.63 -4.80
C ARG A 379 -0.19 -32.44 -6.00
N GLY A 380 -1.06 -31.86 -6.83
CA GLY A 380 -1.60 -32.50 -8.05
C GLY A 380 -0.55 -32.90 -9.07
N VAL A 381 0.65 -32.30 -9.00
CA VAL A 381 1.79 -32.65 -9.87
C VAL A 381 2.93 -33.37 -9.12
N GLY A 382 2.76 -33.63 -7.81
CA GLY A 382 3.73 -34.36 -6.99
C GLY A 382 4.66 -33.47 -6.14
N ILE A 383 4.50 -32.15 -6.15
CA ILE A 383 5.22 -31.24 -5.25
C ILE A 383 4.43 -31.15 -3.93
N ARG A 384 4.93 -31.77 -2.87
CA ARG A 384 4.26 -31.85 -1.57
C ARG A 384 4.77 -30.78 -0.62
N ALA A 385 3.94 -29.85 -0.23
CA ALA A 385 4.24 -28.82 0.75
C ALA A 385 3.25 -28.84 1.92
N ARG A 386 3.70 -28.43 3.10
CA ARG A 386 2.86 -28.23 4.29
C ARG A 386 2.65 -26.73 4.53
N LEU A 387 1.42 -26.34 4.86
CA LEU A 387 1.10 -24.96 5.19
C LEU A 387 1.73 -24.57 6.54
N ARG A 388 2.39 -23.41 6.60
CA ARG A 388 2.89 -22.79 7.82
C ARG A 388 2.36 -21.37 7.92
N PRO A 389 1.17 -21.16 8.53
CA PRO A 389 0.63 -19.83 8.75
C PRO A 389 1.31 -19.16 9.95
N LEU A 390 1.60 -17.86 9.85
CA LEU A 390 2.14 -17.04 10.91
C LEU A 390 1.26 -15.81 11.12
N GLU A 391 1.27 -15.28 12.35
CA GLU A 391 0.68 -13.97 12.60
C GLU A 391 1.38 -12.92 11.70
N ARG A 392 0.60 -11.93 11.26
CA ARG A 392 0.99 -11.00 10.21
C ARG A 392 2.29 -10.24 10.48
N ALA A 393 2.45 -9.63 11.67
CA ALA A 393 3.66 -8.87 11.98
C ALA A 393 4.88 -9.79 12.10
N SER A 394 4.69 -10.96 12.71
CA SER A 394 5.71 -12.00 12.83
C SER A 394 6.14 -12.56 11.48
N PHE A 395 5.18 -12.76 10.56
CA PHE A 395 5.48 -13.21 9.20
C PHE A 395 6.38 -12.19 8.47
N TYR A 396 6.02 -10.91 8.46
CA TYR A 396 6.79 -9.89 7.75
C TYR A 396 8.16 -9.63 8.39
N LYS A 397 8.28 -9.79 9.70
CA LYS A 397 9.59 -9.73 10.39
C LYS A 397 10.48 -10.89 9.97
N ALA A 398 9.97 -12.12 10.00
CA ALA A 398 10.71 -13.31 9.58
C ALA A 398 11.12 -13.26 8.09
N ASP A 399 10.26 -12.71 7.22
CA ASP A 399 10.57 -12.50 5.79
C ASP A 399 11.69 -11.48 5.59
N GLN A 400 11.67 -10.36 6.31
CA GLN A 400 12.76 -9.38 6.28
C GLN A 400 14.09 -9.96 6.79
N ASP A 401 14.03 -10.76 7.85
CA ASP A 401 15.20 -11.42 8.44
C ASP A 401 15.68 -12.67 7.65
N LYS A 402 15.03 -13.01 6.50
CA LYS A 402 15.36 -14.14 5.63
C LYS A 402 15.30 -15.50 6.36
N GLN A 403 14.35 -15.65 7.29
CA GLN A 403 14.24 -16.85 8.12
C GLN A 403 13.49 -18.00 7.44
N PHE A 404 12.85 -17.75 6.29
CA PHE A 404 12.10 -18.77 5.58
C PHE A 404 12.97 -19.61 4.65
N LYS A 405 12.60 -20.87 4.53
CA LYS A 405 13.16 -21.85 3.57
C LYS A 405 12.04 -22.37 2.66
N ASN A 406 12.43 -22.99 1.57
CA ASN A 406 11.55 -23.61 0.57
C ASN A 406 10.60 -22.62 -0.11
N LEU A 407 9.39 -22.50 0.37
CA LEU A 407 8.34 -21.71 -0.27
C LEU A 407 7.80 -20.63 0.67
N VAL A 408 7.64 -19.43 0.14
CA VAL A 408 6.96 -18.34 0.84
C VAL A 408 5.88 -17.75 -0.08
N ARG A 409 4.64 -17.76 0.37
CA ARG A 409 3.59 -17.05 -0.33
C ARG A 409 3.51 -15.62 0.20
N VAL A 410 3.73 -14.67 -0.67
CA VAL A 410 3.68 -13.23 -0.36
C VAL A 410 2.72 -12.50 -1.26
N GLY A 411 2.33 -11.31 -0.82
CA GLY A 411 1.63 -10.32 -1.62
C GLY A 411 2.23 -8.94 -1.38
N SER A 412 2.12 -8.06 -2.35
CA SER A 412 2.49 -6.67 -2.20
C SER A 412 1.50 -5.78 -2.93
N GLY A 413 0.98 -4.80 -2.21
CA GLY A 413 0.10 -3.74 -2.71
C GLY A 413 0.73 -2.36 -2.59
N ALA A 414 2.04 -2.30 -2.40
CA ALA A 414 2.76 -1.04 -2.36
C ALA A 414 2.64 -0.32 -3.71
N ALA A 415 2.18 0.93 -3.69
CA ALA A 415 2.22 1.79 -4.85
C ALA A 415 3.66 2.03 -5.28
N GLY A 416 3.89 2.15 -6.59
CA GLY A 416 5.22 2.32 -7.16
C GLY A 416 5.22 2.13 -8.67
N ASN A 417 6.35 1.70 -9.18
CA ASN A 417 6.56 1.30 -10.57
C ASN A 417 7.34 -0.02 -10.65
N ALA A 418 7.69 -0.50 -11.84
CA ALA A 418 8.44 -1.73 -12.00
C ALA A 418 9.79 -1.71 -11.25
N ALA A 419 10.50 -0.58 -11.24
CA ALA A 419 11.79 -0.46 -10.56
C ALA A 419 11.66 -0.68 -9.04
N THR A 420 10.65 -0.09 -8.40
CA THR A 420 10.42 -0.23 -6.95
C THR A 420 10.14 -1.68 -6.54
N ARG A 421 9.39 -2.42 -7.38
CA ARG A 421 9.10 -3.83 -7.15
C ARG A 421 10.35 -4.69 -7.33
N ILE A 422 11.14 -4.41 -8.37
CA ILE A 422 12.42 -5.10 -8.64
C ILE A 422 13.40 -4.83 -7.49
N GLU A 423 13.55 -3.59 -7.03
CA GLU A 423 14.44 -3.24 -5.92
C GLU A 423 14.10 -4.01 -4.63
N ALA A 424 12.82 -4.14 -4.31
CA ALA A 424 12.40 -4.78 -3.07
C ALA A 424 12.54 -6.32 -3.08
N PHE A 425 12.25 -6.98 -4.23
CA PHE A 425 12.01 -8.43 -4.28
C PHE A 425 12.97 -9.21 -5.19
N VAL A 426 13.74 -8.56 -6.08
CA VAL A 426 14.43 -9.24 -7.18
C VAL A 426 15.95 -9.13 -7.09
N ILE A 427 16.47 -7.92 -6.83
CA ILE A 427 17.92 -7.69 -6.79
C ILE A 427 18.56 -8.28 -5.53
N SER A 428 19.85 -8.56 -5.62
CA SER A 428 20.66 -8.94 -4.44
C SER A 428 20.60 -7.87 -3.37
N GLY A 429 20.31 -8.26 -2.13
CA GLY A 429 20.19 -7.33 -1.01
C GLY A 429 18.88 -6.55 -0.94
N GLY A 430 17.92 -6.80 -1.84
CA GLY A 430 16.56 -6.27 -1.72
C GLY A 430 15.92 -6.69 -0.39
N ILE A 431 15.13 -5.79 0.22
CA ILE A 431 14.59 -5.99 1.57
C ILE A 431 13.83 -7.33 1.72
N ARG A 432 13.24 -7.84 0.64
CA ARG A 432 12.49 -9.10 0.60
C ARG A 432 13.07 -10.11 -0.40
N SER A 433 14.26 -9.86 -0.94
CA SER A 433 14.94 -10.77 -1.84
C SER A 433 15.76 -11.79 -1.04
N TYR A 434 15.69 -13.06 -1.40
CA TYR A 434 16.49 -14.15 -0.80
C TYR A 434 17.82 -14.39 -1.54
N GLY A 435 18.05 -13.69 -2.63
CA GLY A 435 19.24 -13.73 -3.45
C GLY A 435 19.01 -12.96 -4.74
N GLY A 436 19.96 -13.02 -5.69
CA GLY A 436 19.84 -12.32 -6.97
C GLY A 436 20.74 -12.91 -8.03
N TYR A 437 20.58 -12.42 -9.24
CA TYR A 437 21.42 -12.75 -10.39
C TYR A 437 22.27 -11.54 -10.73
N PRO A 438 23.62 -11.69 -10.83
CA PRO A 438 24.54 -10.57 -11.11
C PRO A 438 24.18 -9.76 -12.37
N GLU A 439 23.65 -10.43 -13.40
CA GLU A 439 23.17 -9.77 -14.62
C GLU A 439 21.98 -8.84 -14.36
N ILE A 440 21.02 -9.28 -13.54
CA ILE A 440 19.85 -8.47 -13.15
C ILE A 440 20.29 -7.28 -12.29
N ASP A 441 21.23 -7.52 -11.34
CA ASP A 441 21.78 -6.48 -10.49
C ASP A 441 22.52 -5.40 -11.29
N ALA A 442 23.23 -5.78 -12.37
CA ALA A 442 23.90 -4.85 -13.26
C ALA A 442 22.89 -3.97 -13.99
N LEU A 443 21.91 -4.57 -14.68
CA LEU A 443 20.84 -3.85 -15.36
C LEU A 443 20.05 -2.93 -14.40
N PHE A 444 19.85 -3.36 -13.16
CA PHE A 444 19.17 -2.54 -12.17
C PHE A 444 20.00 -1.32 -11.75
N ARG A 445 21.31 -1.47 -11.58
CA ARG A 445 22.20 -0.31 -11.31
C ARG A 445 22.17 0.71 -12.44
N ASP A 446 22.19 0.23 -13.69
CA ASP A 446 22.17 1.11 -14.88
C ASP A 446 20.85 1.90 -14.94
N GLN A 447 19.69 1.23 -14.78
CA GLN A 447 18.39 1.91 -14.80
C GLN A 447 18.19 2.89 -13.65
N ALA A 448 18.81 2.64 -12.48
CA ALA A 448 18.59 3.42 -11.26
C ALA A 448 19.06 4.89 -11.39
N VAL A 449 19.93 5.18 -12.33
CA VAL A 449 20.47 6.51 -12.62
C VAL A 449 20.10 7.03 -14.02
N GLU A 450 19.42 6.22 -14.85
CA GLU A 450 19.06 6.57 -16.23
C GLU A 450 17.88 7.55 -16.23
N MET A 451 18.09 8.75 -16.72
CA MET A 451 17.10 9.83 -16.82
C MET A 451 16.31 9.81 -18.13
N ASP A 452 16.82 9.16 -19.19
CA ASP A 452 16.06 8.95 -20.42
C ASP A 452 15.01 7.85 -20.20
N ARG A 453 13.73 8.22 -20.27
CA ARG A 453 12.61 7.34 -19.98
C ARG A 453 12.58 6.09 -20.87
N LYS A 454 12.91 6.21 -22.15
CA LYS A 454 12.86 5.07 -23.09
C LYS A 454 14.00 4.08 -22.84
N ARG A 455 15.20 4.57 -22.58
CA ARG A 455 16.36 3.72 -22.22
C ARG A 455 16.11 3.02 -20.89
N ARG A 456 15.57 3.74 -19.92
CA ARG A 456 15.19 3.18 -18.62
C ARG A 456 14.15 2.08 -18.76
N GLU A 457 13.10 2.32 -19.55
CA GLU A 457 12.06 1.33 -19.86
C GLU A 457 12.64 0.05 -20.48
N ALA A 458 13.55 0.19 -21.45
CA ALA A 458 14.21 -0.95 -22.08
C ALA A 458 15.01 -1.81 -21.07
N LEU A 459 15.74 -1.18 -20.15
CA LEU A 459 16.47 -1.86 -19.08
C LEU A 459 15.51 -2.61 -18.13
N LEU A 460 14.44 -1.95 -17.71
CA LEU A 460 13.43 -2.55 -16.82
C LEU A 460 12.66 -3.69 -17.50
N HIS A 461 12.35 -3.58 -18.79
CA HIS A 461 11.76 -4.65 -19.58
C HIS A 461 12.70 -5.84 -19.68
N ARG A 462 14.01 -5.61 -19.92
CA ARG A 462 15.00 -6.70 -19.97
C ARG A 462 15.10 -7.46 -18.65
N ILE A 463 15.07 -6.75 -17.51
CA ILE A 463 15.03 -7.38 -16.19
C ILE A 463 13.79 -8.27 -16.06
N GLN A 464 12.61 -7.78 -16.42
CA GLN A 464 11.35 -8.54 -16.32
C GLN A 464 11.34 -9.77 -17.26
N GLN A 465 11.91 -9.67 -18.44
CA GLN A 465 12.13 -10.80 -19.34
C GLN A 465 13.00 -11.88 -18.67
N LEU A 466 14.12 -11.48 -18.08
CA LEU A 466 15.01 -12.42 -17.35
C LEU A 466 14.30 -13.06 -16.16
N MET A 467 13.48 -12.32 -15.42
CA MET A 467 12.68 -12.88 -14.33
C MET A 467 11.73 -13.97 -14.84
N TYR A 468 11.05 -13.72 -15.95
CA TYR A 468 10.14 -14.69 -16.58
C TYR A 468 10.90 -15.89 -17.17
N GLU A 469 11.95 -15.65 -17.98
CA GLU A 469 12.77 -16.68 -18.61
C GLU A 469 13.37 -17.65 -17.58
N ARG A 470 13.71 -17.15 -16.39
CA ARG A 470 14.27 -17.93 -15.28
C ARG A 470 13.23 -18.54 -14.35
N ALA A 471 11.93 -18.25 -14.59
CA ALA A 471 10.83 -18.64 -13.69
C ALA A 471 11.17 -18.33 -12.21
N MET A 472 11.62 -17.10 -11.92
CA MET A 472 12.13 -16.73 -10.60
C MET A 472 11.06 -16.77 -9.51
N PHE A 473 9.79 -16.61 -9.90
CA PHE A 473 8.63 -16.60 -9.03
C PHE A 473 7.50 -17.45 -9.63
N ALA A 474 6.51 -17.81 -8.81
CA ALA A 474 5.24 -18.27 -9.32
C ALA A 474 4.16 -17.23 -9.02
N PRO A 475 3.93 -16.27 -9.93
CA PRO A 475 2.84 -15.31 -9.83
C PRO A 475 1.49 -16.03 -9.84
N ILE A 476 0.52 -15.52 -9.07
CA ILE A 476 -0.80 -16.14 -8.93
C ILE A 476 -1.86 -15.20 -9.52
N VAL A 477 -2.03 -14.03 -8.93
CA VAL A 477 -3.12 -13.13 -9.25
C VAL A 477 -2.77 -11.67 -8.91
N GLU A 478 -3.28 -10.73 -9.70
CA GLU A 478 -3.52 -9.37 -9.23
C GLU A 478 -4.86 -9.39 -8.49
N GLN A 479 -4.79 -9.19 -7.18
CA GLN A 479 -5.91 -9.39 -6.27
C GLN A 479 -6.97 -8.32 -6.42
N ALA A 480 -8.25 -8.70 -6.49
CA ALA A 480 -9.36 -7.80 -6.21
C ALA A 480 -9.58 -7.68 -4.70
N VAL A 481 -9.96 -6.50 -4.23
CA VAL A 481 -10.45 -6.30 -2.85
C VAL A 481 -11.96 -6.15 -2.88
N LEU A 482 -12.64 -7.09 -2.23
CA LEU A 482 -14.08 -7.17 -2.14
C LEU A 482 -14.50 -6.63 -0.78
N THR A 483 -15.17 -5.46 -0.77
CA THR A 483 -15.55 -4.74 0.44
C THR A 483 -17.07 -4.65 0.54
N GLY A 484 -17.64 -5.11 1.63
CA GLY A 484 -19.05 -4.92 1.95
C GLY A 484 -19.28 -3.56 2.59
N VAL A 485 -20.28 -2.83 2.09
CA VAL A 485 -20.66 -1.49 2.58
C VAL A 485 -22.12 -1.52 3.01
N GLY A 486 -22.37 -1.10 4.23
CA GLY A 486 -23.68 -1.03 4.85
C GLY A 486 -24.52 0.19 4.38
N PRO A 487 -25.83 0.16 4.65
CA PRO A 487 -26.77 1.15 4.12
C PRO A 487 -26.58 2.58 4.65
N ARG A 488 -25.90 2.76 5.78
CA ARG A 488 -25.66 4.08 6.38
C ARG A 488 -24.57 4.90 5.70
N VAL A 489 -23.69 4.24 4.97
CA VAL A 489 -22.56 4.90 4.28
C VAL A 489 -23.05 5.49 2.95
N ALA A 490 -22.80 6.78 2.74
CA ALA A 490 -23.16 7.47 1.49
C ALA A 490 -22.04 7.39 0.47
N GLU A 491 -20.82 7.74 0.88
CA GLU A 491 -19.65 7.81 0.01
C GLU A 491 -18.48 7.04 0.59
N THR A 492 -17.81 6.30 -0.26
CA THR A 492 -16.60 5.53 0.03
C THR A 492 -15.51 5.93 -0.95
N PRO A 493 -14.71 6.96 -0.63
CA PRO A 493 -13.64 7.43 -1.51
C PRO A 493 -12.60 6.33 -1.74
N THR A 494 -11.97 6.34 -2.93
CA THR A 494 -10.86 5.45 -3.24
C THR A 494 -9.74 6.17 -3.95
N ILE A 495 -8.53 5.79 -3.61
CA ILE A 495 -7.31 6.19 -4.30
C ILE A 495 -6.96 5.07 -5.27
N THR A 496 -6.67 5.41 -6.54
CA THR A 496 -6.27 4.42 -7.55
C THR A 496 -5.06 3.62 -7.06
N GLY A 497 -5.15 2.30 -7.17
CA GLY A 497 -4.09 1.40 -6.71
C GLY A 497 -4.03 1.19 -5.19
N HIS A 498 -4.92 1.82 -4.40
CA HIS A 498 -4.96 1.69 -2.96
C HIS A 498 -5.95 0.60 -2.51
N PRO A 499 -5.58 -0.30 -1.59
CA PRO A 499 -6.44 -1.43 -1.20
C PRO A 499 -7.57 -1.06 -0.25
N PHE A 500 -7.47 0.07 0.45
CA PHE A 500 -8.45 0.48 1.47
C PHE A 500 -9.24 1.70 1.03
N ILE A 501 -10.45 1.84 1.58
CA ILE A 501 -11.24 3.06 1.47
C ILE A 501 -10.46 4.22 2.11
N SER A 502 -10.16 5.23 1.34
CA SER A 502 -9.43 6.46 1.72
C SER A 502 -9.53 7.50 0.59
N PRO A 503 -9.36 8.78 0.86
CA PRO A 503 -9.00 9.40 2.13
C PRO A 503 -10.21 9.50 3.09
N TYR A 504 -9.96 9.40 4.40
CA TYR A 504 -11.04 9.29 5.40
C TYR A 504 -11.81 10.59 5.60
N GLU A 505 -11.24 11.74 5.36
CA GLU A 505 -11.90 13.05 5.44
C GLU A 505 -13.02 13.22 4.39
N ASP A 506 -13.01 12.39 3.36
CA ASP A 506 -14.04 12.39 2.31
C ASP A 506 -15.14 11.34 2.52
N LEU A 507 -15.08 10.57 3.62
CA LEU A 507 -16.16 9.66 4.02
C LEU A 507 -17.43 10.46 4.40
N ARG A 508 -18.58 9.92 4.02
CA ARG A 508 -19.88 10.53 4.33
C ARG A 508 -20.88 9.50 4.80
N LEU A 509 -21.65 9.85 5.81
CA LEU A 509 -22.88 9.13 6.19
C LEU A 509 -24.05 9.69 5.41
N LYS A 510 -25.07 8.87 5.15
CA LYS A 510 -26.33 9.33 4.60
C LYS A 510 -27.02 10.23 5.62
N ALA A 511 -27.65 11.28 5.16
CA ALA A 511 -28.55 12.09 6.00
C ALA A 511 -29.64 11.15 6.57
N ARG A 512 -29.95 11.37 7.85
CA ARG A 512 -31.04 10.66 8.54
C ARG A 512 -32.40 11.10 8.04
#